data_2f33d9459fe84b627e3b72213213da98
#
_entry.id   2f33d9459fe84b627e3b72213213da98
#
_cell.length_a   1.000
_cell.length_b   1.000
_cell.length_c   1.000
_cell.angle_alpha   90.00
_cell.angle_beta   90.00
_cell.angle_gamma   90.00
#
_symmetry.space_group_name_H-M   'P 1'
#
loop_
_entity.id
_entity.type
_entity.pdbx_description
1 polymer ?
#
loop_
_entity_poly.entity_id
_entity_poly.type
_entity_poly.pdbx_seq_one_letter_code
_entity_poly.pdbx_strand_id
1 'polypeptide(L)'
;EANGRTPKEHADLTAARFQETWELLDVVPDRFIRTTDPDHAVAVRAFLQQVYDNGHIYRDTYAGWYCVACEAYYAEDELLPNPDGGPGLDPIHERPAEWFEEDNWFFRLSAFEQPLLDWYAANPDAVGPVGKRNEALGLIKGGLDDISISRSSIDWGVPIPWDESQVFYVWYDALINYATAVGYGADPDRFERWWPSVHHIIGKDILRFH
;
A
#
# COMPACT_ATOMS: atom_id res chain seq x y z
N GLU A 1 -21.43 -0.92 6.41
CA GLU A 1 -22.61 -1.74 6.78
C GLU A 1 -23.44 -1.11 7.92
N ALA A 2 -22.83 -0.63 9.00
CA ALA A 2 -23.54 -0.02 10.13
C ALA A 2 -24.44 1.17 9.75
N ASN A 3 -24.21 1.82 8.62
CA ASN A 3 -24.95 3.00 8.14
C ASN A 3 -25.82 2.71 6.90
N GLY A 4 -25.98 1.45 6.48
CA GLY A 4 -26.75 1.04 5.29
C GLY A 4 -26.22 1.57 3.96
N ARG A 5 -24.90 1.88 3.88
CA ARG A 5 -24.23 2.39 2.68
C ARG A 5 -23.23 1.38 2.14
N THR A 6 -23.05 1.38 0.84
CA THR A 6 -21.94 0.66 0.21
C THR A 6 -20.60 1.30 0.58
N PRO A 7 -19.46 0.56 0.51
CA PRO A 7 -18.12 1.11 0.71
C PRO A 7 -17.86 2.34 -0.16
N LYS A 8 -18.27 2.30 -1.43
CA LYS A 8 -18.12 3.42 -2.37
C LYS A 8 -18.89 4.66 -1.92
N GLU A 9 -20.16 4.53 -1.58
CA GLU A 9 -20.98 5.65 -1.11
C GLU A 9 -20.41 6.28 0.15
N HIS A 10 -19.88 5.46 1.07
CA HIS A 10 -19.25 5.95 2.28
C HIS A 10 -17.95 6.71 1.95
N ALA A 11 -17.11 6.18 1.08
CA ALA A 11 -15.87 6.82 0.65
C ALA A 11 -16.14 8.14 -0.10
N ASP A 12 -17.15 8.18 -0.97
CA ASP A 12 -17.54 9.38 -1.71
C ASP A 12 -17.95 10.53 -0.76
N LEU A 13 -18.79 10.21 0.23
CA LEU A 13 -19.22 11.21 1.23
C LEU A 13 -18.08 11.69 2.11
N THR A 14 -17.17 10.80 2.48
CA THR A 14 -16.01 11.15 3.31
C THR A 14 -15.04 12.02 2.52
N ALA A 15 -14.77 11.69 1.27
CA ALA A 15 -13.90 12.47 0.38
C ALA A 15 -14.44 13.90 0.19
N ALA A 16 -15.76 14.07 0.00
CA ALA A 16 -16.37 15.39 -0.11
C ALA A 16 -16.13 16.25 1.14
N ARG A 17 -16.23 15.67 2.35
CA ARG A 17 -15.94 16.37 3.60
C ARG A 17 -14.47 16.81 3.72
N PHE A 18 -13.54 16.00 3.24
CA PHE A 18 -12.13 16.39 3.18
C PHE A 18 -11.91 17.57 2.26
N GLN A 19 -12.53 17.59 1.07
CA GLN A 19 -12.43 18.69 0.14
C GLN A 19 -13.01 19.99 0.73
N GLU A 20 -14.21 19.93 1.33
CA GLU A 20 -14.82 21.06 2.04
C GLU A 20 -13.91 21.60 3.16
N THR A 21 -13.26 20.70 3.92
CA THR A 21 -12.35 21.10 4.99
C THR A 21 -11.09 21.77 4.45
N TRP A 22 -10.56 21.30 3.32
CA TRP A 22 -9.40 21.90 2.68
C TRP A 22 -9.69 23.31 2.16
N GLU A 23 -10.88 23.55 1.59
CA GLU A 23 -11.33 24.89 1.21
C GLU A 23 -11.32 25.85 2.40
N LEU A 24 -11.78 25.42 3.57
CA LEU A 24 -11.76 26.23 4.81
C LEU A 24 -10.34 26.55 5.30
N LEU A 25 -9.35 25.76 4.90
CA LEU A 25 -7.94 25.91 5.26
C LEU A 25 -7.12 26.60 4.15
N ASP A 26 -7.76 27.12 3.10
CA ASP A 26 -7.10 27.66 1.90
C ASP A 26 -6.14 26.68 1.22
N VAL A 27 -6.40 25.36 1.35
CA VAL A 27 -5.65 24.30 0.67
C VAL A 27 -6.36 23.97 -0.64
N VAL A 28 -5.81 24.48 -1.75
CA VAL A 28 -6.39 24.30 -3.09
C VAL A 28 -5.45 23.42 -3.92
N PRO A 29 -5.65 22.09 -4.00
CA PRO A 29 -4.85 21.24 -4.84
C PRO A 29 -5.22 21.38 -6.32
N ASP A 30 -4.25 21.26 -7.23
CA ASP A 30 -4.51 21.14 -8.67
C ASP A 30 -5.28 19.86 -9.00
N ARG A 31 -5.11 18.84 -8.18
CA ARG A 31 -5.84 17.57 -8.28
C ARG A 31 -6.02 16.93 -6.91
N PHE A 32 -7.27 16.57 -6.61
CA PHE A 32 -7.62 15.65 -5.53
C PHE A 32 -7.82 14.26 -6.12
N ILE A 33 -6.82 13.40 -5.99
CA ILE A 33 -6.86 12.04 -6.54
C ILE A 33 -7.43 11.05 -5.53
N ARG A 34 -8.16 10.07 -6.05
CA ARG A 34 -8.71 8.94 -5.27
C ARG A 34 -8.34 7.63 -5.92
N THR A 35 -8.13 6.60 -5.10
CA THR A 35 -7.88 5.23 -5.59
C THR A 35 -9.07 4.64 -6.37
N THR A 36 -10.26 5.25 -6.26
CA THR A 36 -11.45 4.90 -7.03
C THR A 36 -11.57 5.63 -8.37
N ASP A 37 -10.63 6.50 -8.71
CA ASP A 37 -10.63 7.20 -9.99
C ASP A 37 -10.30 6.23 -11.13
N PRO A 38 -11.01 6.29 -12.27
CA PRO A 38 -10.82 5.35 -13.37
C PRO A 38 -9.39 5.34 -13.94
N ASP A 39 -8.75 6.50 -14.03
CA ASP A 39 -7.38 6.61 -14.53
C ASP A 39 -6.35 6.06 -13.53
N HIS A 40 -6.67 6.09 -12.23
CA HIS A 40 -5.84 5.44 -11.22
C HIS A 40 -5.83 3.91 -11.41
N ALA A 41 -6.98 3.28 -11.61
CA ALA A 41 -7.05 1.86 -11.89
C ALA A 41 -6.25 1.46 -13.15
N VAL A 42 -6.28 2.29 -14.20
CA VAL A 42 -5.47 2.09 -15.41
C VAL A 42 -3.97 2.17 -15.10
N ALA A 43 -3.54 3.18 -14.35
CA ALA A 43 -2.14 3.36 -13.97
C ALA A 43 -1.63 2.22 -13.11
N VAL A 44 -2.41 1.79 -12.10
CA VAL A 44 -2.08 0.66 -11.22
C VAL A 44 -1.88 -0.62 -12.03
N ARG A 45 -2.82 -0.94 -12.90
CA ARG A 45 -2.75 -2.15 -13.74
C ARG A 45 -1.53 -2.11 -14.66
N ALA A 46 -1.25 -0.97 -15.28
CA ALA A 46 -0.09 -0.81 -16.16
C ALA A 46 1.24 -0.95 -15.41
N PHE A 47 1.36 -0.30 -14.24
CA PHE A 47 2.56 -0.35 -13.42
C PHE A 47 2.85 -1.77 -12.92
N LEU A 48 1.86 -2.40 -12.30
CA LEU A 48 2.04 -3.71 -11.70
C LEU A 48 2.15 -4.83 -12.75
N GLN A 49 1.53 -4.67 -13.92
CA GLN A 49 1.79 -5.56 -15.06
C GLN A 49 3.26 -5.51 -15.47
N GLN A 50 3.86 -4.33 -15.55
CA GLN A 50 5.29 -4.19 -15.86
C GLN A 50 6.17 -4.82 -14.78
N VAL A 51 5.82 -4.69 -13.51
CA VAL A 51 6.55 -5.34 -12.40
C VAL A 51 6.44 -6.86 -12.49
N TYR A 52 5.26 -7.38 -12.86
CA TYR A 52 5.04 -8.81 -13.11
C TYR A 52 5.85 -9.32 -14.29
N ASP A 53 5.80 -8.63 -15.42
CA ASP A 53 6.54 -9.00 -16.65
C ASP A 53 8.07 -8.99 -16.43
N ASN A 54 8.55 -8.14 -15.53
CA ASN A 54 9.95 -8.10 -15.10
C ASN A 54 10.33 -9.24 -14.13
N GLY A 55 9.39 -10.10 -13.72
CA GLY A 55 9.64 -11.26 -12.87
C GLY A 55 9.76 -10.95 -11.37
N HIS A 56 9.31 -9.77 -10.96
CA HIS A 56 9.35 -9.36 -9.54
C HIS A 56 8.06 -9.70 -8.77
N ILE A 57 7.07 -10.28 -9.43
CA ILE A 57 5.86 -10.77 -8.80
C ILE A 57 5.74 -12.28 -9.03
N TYR A 58 5.39 -13.02 -7.99
CA TYR A 58 5.22 -14.47 -8.03
C TYR A 58 4.05 -14.90 -7.16
N ARG A 59 3.54 -16.11 -7.39
CA ARG A 59 2.46 -16.69 -6.58
C ARG A 59 3.05 -17.57 -5.48
N ASP A 60 2.52 -17.42 -4.27
CA ASP A 60 2.86 -18.26 -3.14
C ASP A 60 1.67 -18.34 -2.18
N THR A 61 1.71 -19.30 -1.25
CA THR A 61 0.71 -19.44 -0.20
C THR A 61 1.14 -18.62 1.01
N TYR A 62 0.29 -17.71 1.43
CA TYR A 62 0.45 -17.01 2.71
C TYR A 62 -0.35 -17.75 3.78
N ALA A 63 0.32 -18.17 4.85
CA ALA A 63 -0.30 -18.82 6.00
C ALA A 63 0.12 -18.10 7.28
N GLY A 64 -0.85 -17.75 8.12
CA GLY A 64 -0.55 -17.02 9.35
C GLY A 64 -1.80 -16.75 10.20
N TRP A 65 -1.57 -16.20 11.38
CA TRP A 65 -2.62 -15.75 12.27
C TRP A 65 -3.19 -14.41 11.78
N TYR A 66 -4.45 -14.42 11.37
CA TYR A 66 -5.11 -13.27 10.78
C TYR A 66 -6.13 -12.64 11.72
N CYS A 67 -6.05 -11.33 11.89
CA CYS A 67 -7.09 -10.55 12.56
C CYS A 67 -8.00 -9.89 11.52
N VAL A 68 -9.25 -10.31 11.46
CA VAL A 68 -10.27 -9.76 10.55
C VAL A 68 -10.53 -8.27 10.79
N ALA A 69 -10.42 -7.80 12.04
CA ALA A 69 -10.69 -6.41 12.40
C ALA A 69 -9.55 -5.46 12.00
N CYS A 70 -8.30 -5.95 11.98
CA CYS A 70 -7.12 -5.20 11.55
C CYS A 70 -6.84 -5.37 10.06
N GLU A 71 -7.45 -6.38 9.41
CA GLU A 71 -7.07 -6.86 8.07
C GLU A 71 -5.56 -7.14 7.96
N ALA A 72 -4.97 -7.69 9.04
CA ALA A 72 -3.54 -7.90 9.17
C ALA A 72 -3.21 -9.29 9.67
N TYR A 73 -2.07 -9.80 9.19
CA TYR A 73 -1.47 -11.03 9.69
C TYR A 73 -0.46 -10.72 10.80
N TYR A 74 -0.32 -11.67 11.70
CA TYR A 74 0.62 -11.65 12.82
C TYR A 74 1.43 -12.92 12.86
N ALA A 75 2.71 -12.81 13.21
CA ALA A 75 3.50 -13.94 13.61
C ALA A 75 3.03 -14.44 15.00
N GLU A 76 3.28 -15.70 15.31
CA GLU A 76 2.79 -16.31 16.56
C GLU A 76 3.34 -15.59 17.80
N ASP A 77 4.57 -15.06 17.73
CA ASP A 77 5.24 -14.32 18.79
C ASP A 77 4.77 -12.87 18.92
N GLU A 78 4.03 -12.36 17.94
CA GLU A 78 3.39 -11.04 17.99
C GLU A 78 2.01 -11.06 18.67
N LEU A 79 1.41 -12.24 18.83
CA LEU A 79 0.11 -12.40 19.46
C LEU A 79 0.20 -12.31 20.98
N LEU A 80 -0.81 -11.67 21.58
CA LEU A 80 -0.98 -11.67 23.02
C LEU A 80 -1.50 -13.01 23.53
N PRO A 81 -1.11 -13.47 24.74
CA PRO A 81 -1.68 -14.66 25.35
C PRO A 81 -3.20 -14.54 25.52
N ASN A 82 -3.93 -15.57 25.13
CA ASN A 82 -5.38 -15.62 25.33
C ASN A 82 -5.70 -16.22 26.69
N PRO A 83 -6.27 -15.44 27.66
CA PRO A 83 -6.55 -15.93 29.01
C PRO A 83 -7.66 -16.99 29.05
N ASP A 84 -8.52 -17.04 28.04
CA ASP A 84 -9.62 -18.02 27.96
C ASP A 84 -9.18 -19.33 27.27
N GLY A 85 -7.93 -19.41 26.83
CA GLY A 85 -7.39 -20.50 26.03
C GLY A 85 -7.79 -20.38 24.56
N GLY A 86 -7.07 -21.11 23.70
CA GLY A 86 -7.28 -21.03 22.24
C GLY A 86 -6.27 -20.13 21.54
N PRO A 87 -6.58 -19.64 20.31
CA PRO A 87 -5.66 -18.81 19.54
C PRO A 87 -5.28 -17.54 20.29
N GLY A 88 -4.06 -17.05 20.05
CA GLY A 88 -3.61 -15.77 20.59
C GLY A 88 -4.47 -14.60 20.13
N LEU A 89 -4.41 -13.50 20.87
CA LEU A 89 -5.16 -12.28 20.58
C LEU A 89 -4.30 -11.31 19.77
N ASP A 90 -4.92 -10.61 18.80
CA ASP A 90 -4.23 -9.52 18.13
C ASP A 90 -3.92 -8.37 19.11
N PRO A 91 -2.75 -7.70 18.96
CA PRO A 91 -2.31 -6.71 19.94
C PRO A 91 -3.05 -5.38 19.88
N ILE A 92 -3.91 -5.17 18.87
CA ILE A 92 -4.62 -3.90 18.65
C ILE A 92 -6.05 -3.95 19.21
N HIS A 93 -6.78 -5.01 18.86
CA HIS A 93 -8.21 -5.14 19.22
C HIS A 93 -8.46 -6.19 20.31
N GLU A 94 -7.40 -6.92 20.71
CA GLU A 94 -7.47 -8.01 21.70
C GLU A 94 -8.53 -9.08 21.34
N ARG A 95 -8.62 -9.39 20.02
CA ARG A 95 -9.54 -10.43 19.51
C ARG A 95 -8.76 -11.67 19.13
N PRO A 96 -9.36 -12.87 19.27
CA PRO A 96 -8.72 -14.09 18.81
C PRO A 96 -8.36 -14.00 17.34
N ALA A 97 -7.10 -14.26 17.01
CA ALA A 97 -6.65 -14.39 15.64
C ALA A 97 -7.07 -15.76 15.09
N GLU A 98 -7.42 -15.82 13.83
CA GLU A 98 -7.78 -17.05 13.14
C GLU A 98 -6.61 -17.49 12.25
N TRP A 99 -6.33 -18.81 12.23
CA TRP A 99 -5.36 -19.32 11.27
C TRP A 99 -5.96 -19.27 9.88
N PHE A 100 -5.31 -18.53 9.01
CA PHE A 100 -5.76 -18.32 7.65
C PHE A 100 -4.67 -18.69 6.66
N GLU A 101 -5.03 -19.35 5.59
CA GLU A 101 -4.15 -19.73 4.50
C GLU A 101 -4.76 -19.27 3.18
N GLU A 102 -4.02 -18.49 2.41
CA GLU A 102 -4.48 -17.89 1.18
C GLU A 102 -3.38 -17.93 0.13
N ASP A 103 -3.73 -18.34 -1.09
CA ASP A 103 -2.85 -18.23 -2.24
C ASP A 103 -2.85 -16.80 -2.75
N ASN A 104 -1.73 -16.11 -2.60
CA ASN A 104 -1.58 -14.71 -2.94
C ASN A 104 -0.47 -14.47 -3.95
N TRP A 105 -0.50 -13.30 -4.55
CA TRP A 105 0.61 -12.76 -5.31
C TRP A 105 1.54 -11.98 -4.39
N PHE A 106 2.85 -12.20 -4.54
CA PHE A 106 3.90 -11.59 -3.73
C PHE A 106 4.81 -10.73 -4.60
N PHE A 107 5.19 -9.57 -4.08
CA PHE A 107 6.26 -8.76 -4.64
C PHE A 107 7.58 -9.12 -3.98
N ARG A 108 8.58 -9.36 -4.80
CA ARG A 108 9.95 -9.73 -4.38
C ARG A 108 10.71 -8.51 -3.87
N LEU A 109 10.26 -7.94 -2.74
CA LEU A 109 10.89 -6.75 -2.15
C LEU A 109 12.31 -7.05 -1.65
N SER A 110 12.58 -8.27 -1.19
CA SER A 110 13.91 -8.72 -0.78
C SER A 110 14.98 -8.53 -1.86
N ALA A 111 14.61 -8.62 -3.15
CA ALA A 111 15.52 -8.40 -4.26
C ALA A 111 15.96 -6.93 -4.42
N PHE A 112 15.26 -6.01 -3.76
CA PHE A 112 15.52 -4.56 -3.87
C PHE A 112 16.34 -3.99 -2.71
N GLU A 113 16.73 -4.79 -1.73
CA GLU A 113 17.52 -4.34 -0.57
C GLU A 113 18.82 -3.63 -1.01
N GLN A 114 19.68 -4.31 -1.76
CA GLN A 114 20.93 -3.72 -2.21
C GLN A 114 20.71 -2.56 -3.21
N PRO A 115 19.83 -2.66 -4.22
CA PRO A 115 19.49 -1.53 -5.08
C PRO A 115 19.02 -0.28 -4.33
N LEU A 116 18.20 -0.44 -3.28
CA LEU A 116 17.76 0.67 -2.44
C LEU A 116 18.92 1.28 -1.64
N LEU A 117 19.78 0.46 -1.04
CA LEU A 117 20.97 0.95 -0.32
C LEU A 117 21.89 1.76 -1.23
N ASP A 118 22.12 1.28 -2.45
CA ASP A 118 22.94 1.96 -3.45
C ASP A 118 22.29 3.28 -3.89
N TRP A 119 20.96 3.28 -4.08
CA TRP A 119 20.21 4.49 -4.42
C TRP A 119 20.28 5.54 -3.31
N TYR A 120 20.11 5.16 -2.03
CA TYR A 120 20.23 6.06 -0.90
C TYR A 120 21.65 6.62 -0.75
N ALA A 121 22.67 5.82 -1.11
CA ALA A 121 24.07 6.28 -1.10
C ALA A 121 24.34 7.31 -2.20
N ALA A 122 23.75 7.09 -3.40
CA ALA A 122 23.87 8.01 -4.54
C ALA A 122 23.03 9.30 -4.36
N ASN A 123 21.95 9.25 -3.55
CA ASN A 123 21.00 10.34 -3.36
C ASN A 123 20.86 10.70 -1.86
N PRO A 124 21.89 11.30 -1.24
CA PRO A 124 21.91 11.51 0.22
C PRO A 124 20.82 12.46 0.73
N ASP A 125 20.26 13.30 -0.11
CA ASP A 125 19.26 14.31 0.22
C ASP A 125 17.83 13.93 -0.22
N ALA A 126 17.64 12.71 -0.77
CA ALA A 126 16.33 12.29 -1.29
C ALA A 126 15.28 12.12 -0.20
N VAL A 127 15.67 11.80 1.03
CA VAL A 127 14.75 11.63 2.16
C VAL A 127 15.15 12.55 3.31
N GLY A 128 14.25 13.42 3.69
CA GLY A 128 14.43 14.36 4.80
C GLY A 128 13.33 14.25 5.86
N PRO A 129 13.59 14.66 7.09
CA PRO A 129 14.88 15.06 7.67
C PRO A 129 15.83 13.85 7.88
N VAL A 130 17.09 14.11 8.19
CA VAL A 130 18.14 13.08 8.34
C VAL A 130 17.76 11.95 9.29
N GLY A 131 17.03 12.25 10.38
CA GLY A 131 16.51 11.21 11.28
C GLY A 131 15.60 10.20 10.57
N LYS A 132 14.73 10.66 9.67
CA LYS A 132 13.83 9.80 8.89
C LYS A 132 14.57 9.01 7.81
N ARG A 133 15.55 9.61 7.17
CA ARG A 133 16.45 8.88 6.27
C ARG A 133 17.17 7.74 6.99
N ASN A 134 17.68 7.99 8.20
CA ASN A 134 18.37 6.96 8.98
C ASN A 134 17.41 5.85 9.44
N GLU A 135 16.16 6.17 9.74
CA GLU A 135 15.11 5.21 10.07
C GLU A 135 14.84 4.29 8.87
N ALA A 136 14.64 4.84 7.66
CA ALA A 136 14.45 4.07 6.43
C ALA A 136 15.68 3.17 6.12
N LEU A 137 16.89 3.71 6.22
CA LEU A 137 18.12 2.93 6.05
C LEU A 137 18.27 1.82 7.10
N GLY A 138 17.83 2.06 8.34
CA GLY A 138 17.81 1.05 9.40
C GLY A 138 16.88 -0.11 9.05
N LEU A 139 15.68 0.20 8.53
CA LEU A 139 14.72 -0.80 8.08
C LEU A 139 15.31 -1.65 6.94
N ILE A 140 15.85 -1.01 5.89
CA ILE A 140 16.41 -1.72 4.74
C ILE A 140 17.58 -2.63 5.16
N LYS A 141 18.50 -2.13 6.00
CA LYS A 141 19.65 -2.90 6.52
C LYS A 141 19.25 -4.03 7.47
N GLY A 142 18.08 -3.96 8.05
CA GLY A 142 17.50 -5.03 8.87
C GLY A 142 17.07 -6.26 8.08
N GLY A 143 17.02 -6.14 6.76
CA GLY A 143 16.50 -7.13 5.82
C GLY A 143 15.08 -6.78 5.36
N LEU A 144 14.81 -7.02 4.08
CA LEU A 144 13.50 -6.81 3.47
C LEU A 144 12.87 -8.16 3.13
N ASP A 145 11.66 -8.40 3.63
CA ASP A 145 10.87 -9.58 3.30
C ASP A 145 9.96 -9.31 2.09
N ASP A 146 9.66 -10.37 1.33
CA ASP A 146 8.70 -10.30 0.24
C ASP A 146 7.29 -10.02 0.77
N ILE A 147 6.51 -9.24 0.03
CA ILE A 147 5.23 -8.71 0.50
C ILE A 147 4.07 -9.31 -0.30
N SER A 148 3.05 -9.81 0.39
CA SER A 148 1.77 -10.18 -0.24
C SER A 148 1.05 -8.91 -0.75
N ILE A 149 0.82 -8.87 -2.07
CA ILE A 149 0.26 -7.71 -2.78
C ILE A 149 -1.17 -7.92 -3.27
N SER A 150 -1.78 -9.04 -2.93
CA SER A 150 -3.13 -9.38 -3.38
C SER A 150 -4.02 -9.89 -2.24
N ARG A 151 -5.32 -9.85 -2.49
CA ARG A 151 -6.36 -10.41 -1.62
C ARG A 151 -7.42 -11.08 -2.46
N SER A 152 -7.83 -12.29 -2.07
CA SER A 152 -8.95 -13.03 -2.65
C SER A 152 -10.24 -12.89 -1.85
N SER A 153 -10.13 -12.50 -0.58
CA SER A 153 -11.25 -12.42 0.37
C SER A 153 -12.09 -11.14 0.26
N ILE A 154 -11.67 -10.18 -0.55
CA ILE A 154 -12.35 -8.88 -0.73
C ILE A 154 -12.59 -8.58 -2.21
N ASP A 155 -13.77 -7.99 -2.51
CA ASP A 155 -14.14 -7.58 -3.88
C ASP A 155 -13.84 -6.09 -4.15
N TRP A 156 -13.44 -5.33 -3.12
CA TRP A 156 -13.18 -3.90 -3.21
C TRP A 156 -11.69 -3.64 -3.45
N GLY A 157 -11.34 -3.23 -4.65
CA GLY A 157 -9.96 -2.93 -5.05
C GLY A 157 -9.79 -2.91 -6.55
N VAL A 158 -8.56 -2.75 -7.01
CA VAL A 158 -8.19 -2.83 -8.43
C VAL A 158 -7.94 -4.30 -8.77
N PRO A 159 -8.69 -4.91 -9.72
CA PRO A 159 -8.47 -6.30 -10.12
C PRO A 159 -7.10 -6.51 -10.75
N ILE A 160 -6.47 -7.64 -10.43
CA ILE A 160 -5.16 -8.03 -10.95
C ILE A 160 -5.27 -8.37 -12.44
N PRO A 161 -4.46 -7.77 -13.33
CA PRO A 161 -4.58 -7.98 -14.78
C PRO A 161 -4.41 -9.43 -15.25
N TRP A 162 -3.56 -10.20 -14.55
CA TRP A 162 -3.25 -11.59 -14.87
C TRP A 162 -4.01 -12.60 -14.02
N ASP A 163 -4.82 -12.14 -13.04
CA ASP A 163 -5.64 -12.98 -12.16
C ASP A 163 -6.82 -12.16 -11.60
N GLU A 164 -7.89 -12.04 -12.38
CA GLU A 164 -9.06 -11.21 -12.02
C GLU A 164 -9.88 -11.79 -10.84
N SER A 165 -9.52 -12.96 -10.31
CA SER A 165 -10.12 -13.52 -9.08
C SER A 165 -9.64 -12.82 -7.80
N GLN A 166 -8.62 -11.98 -7.90
CA GLN A 166 -8.02 -11.24 -6.79
C GLN A 166 -7.92 -9.74 -7.09
N VAL A 167 -7.87 -8.95 -6.03
CA VAL A 167 -7.61 -7.51 -6.11
C VAL A 167 -6.26 -7.18 -5.49
N PHE A 168 -5.65 -6.06 -5.93
CA PHE A 168 -4.44 -5.57 -5.29
C PHE A 168 -4.69 -5.12 -3.86
N TYR A 169 -3.74 -5.42 -2.99
CA TYR A 169 -3.72 -4.90 -1.62
C TYR A 169 -3.59 -3.38 -1.63
N VAL A 170 -4.40 -2.72 -0.79
CA VAL A 170 -4.62 -1.26 -0.82
C VAL A 170 -3.33 -0.43 -0.80
N TRP A 171 -2.31 -0.81 -0.07
CA TRP A 171 -1.05 -0.06 -0.03
C TRP A 171 -0.27 -0.15 -1.34
N TYR A 172 -0.42 -1.25 -2.08
CA TYR A 172 0.22 -1.44 -3.38
C TYR A 172 -0.45 -0.65 -4.49
N ASP A 173 -1.75 -0.43 -4.41
CA ASP A 173 -2.44 0.43 -5.36
C ASP A 173 -2.33 1.91 -4.96
N ALA A 174 -2.55 2.22 -3.68
CA ALA A 174 -2.62 3.58 -3.19
C ALA A 174 -1.35 4.40 -3.45
N LEU A 175 -0.17 3.81 -3.32
CA LEU A 175 1.10 4.54 -3.52
C LEU A 175 1.35 4.93 -4.98
N ILE A 176 0.72 4.26 -5.94
CA ILE A 176 0.81 4.60 -7.36
C ILE A 176 0.03 5.88 -7.70
N ASN A 177 -0.82 6.38 -6.78
CA ASN A 177 -1.55 7.62 -6.99
C ASN A 177 -0.64 8.82 -7.31
N TYR A 178 0.55 8.88 -6.75
CA TYR A 178 1.52 9.95 -7.02
C TYR A 178 1.92 9.96 -8.49
N ALA A 179 2.20 8.81 -9.06
CA ALA A 179 2.53 8.66 -10.48
C ALA A 179 1.30 8.93 -11.35
N THR A 180 0.13 8.42 -10.97
CA THR A 180 -1.14 8.68 -11.66
C THR A 180 -1.47 10.17 -11.72
N ALA A 181 -1.28 10.89 -10.61
CA ALA A 181 -1.59 12.32 -10.54
C ALA A 181 -0.85 13.15 -11.58
N VAL A 182 0.34 12.73 -11.97
CA VAL A 182 1.16 13.40 -12.98
C VAL A 182 1.14 12.74 -14.36
N GLY A 183 0.23 11.76 -14.59
CA GLY A 183 -0.07 11.25 -15.94
C GLY A 183 0.43 9.84 -16.25
N TYR A 184 1.01 9.11 -15.29
CA TYR A 184 1.45 7.74 -15.54
C TYR A 184 0.31 6.85 -16.09
N GLY A 185 0.61 6.09 -17.15
CA GLY A 185 -0.35 5.21 -17.79
C GLY A 185 -1.38 5.88 -18.72
N ALA A 186 -1.50 7.22 -18.70
CA ALA A 186 -2.49 7.95 -19.48
C ALA A 186 -1.90 9.09 -20.34
N ASP A 187 -0.90 9.79 -19.85
CA ASP A 187 -0.27 10.94 -20.53
C ASP A 187 1.25 10.90 -20.31
N PRO A 188 2.00 10.20 -21.19
CA PRO A 188 3.44 10.06 -21.08
C PRO A 188 4.20 11.38 -21.06
N ASP A 189 3.79 12.36 -21.90
CA ASP A 189 4.45 13.67 -21.99
C ASP A 189 4.32 14.45 -20.67
N ARG A 190 3.16 14.37 -20.06
CA ARG A 190 2.91 14.98 -18.75
C ARG A 190 3.71 14.27 -17.66
N PHE A 191 3.76 12.93 -17.68
CA PHE A 191 4.52 12.12 -16.72
C PHE A 191 6.02 12.43 -16.82
N GLU A 192 6.61 12.39 -18.00
CA GLU A 192 8.03 12.69 -18.22
C GLU A 192 8.41 14.10 -17.79
N ARG A 193 7.48 15.05 -17.99
CA ARG A 193 7.70 16.44 -17.60
C ARG A 193 7.71 16.66 -16.10
N TRP A 194 6.82 16.02 -15.35
CA TRP A 194 6.61 16.31 -13.92
C TRP A 194 7.29 15.33 -12.97
N TRP A 195 7.32 14.05 -13.31
CA TRP A 195 7.85 13.01 -12.42
C TRP A 195 9.26 13.26 -11.89
N PRO A 196 10.24 13.74 -12.70
CA PRO A 196 11.59 14.02 -12.21
C PRO A 196 11.68 15.10 -11.12
N SER A 197 10.63 15.93 -10.98
CA SER A 197 10.57 17.03 -10.02
C SER A 197 9.57 16.81 -8.89
N VAL A 198 9.01 15.61 -8.77
CA VAL A 198 8.04 15.28 -7.74
C VAL A 198 8.68 15.24 -6.37
N HIS A 199 8.02 15.87 -5.39
CA HIS A 199 8.36 15.80 -3.98
C HIS A 199 7.19 15.21 -3.21
N HIS A 200 7.42 14.11 -2.52
CA HIS A 200 6.42 13.47 -1.66
C HIS A 200 6.49 14.06 -0.25
N ILE A 201 5.40 14.65 0.23
CA ILE A 201 5.24 15.10 1.61
C ILE A 201 4.29 14.14 2.30
N ILE A 202 4.83 13.35 3.23
CA ILE A 202 4.12 12.23 3.84
C ILE A 202 4.15 12.29 5.37
N GLY A 203 3.20 11.62 6.01
CA GLY A 203 3.20 11.41 7.45
C GLY A 203 4.39 10.54 7.89
N LYS A 204 4.96 10.84 9.05
CA LYS A 204 6.11 10.09 9.59
C LYS A 204 5.85 8.59 9.78
N ASP A 205 4.60 8.24 10.03
CA ASP A 205 4.19 6.87 10.38
C ASP A 205 4.04 5.96 9.15
N ILE A 206 3.99 6.56 7.95
CA ILE A 206 3.86 5.83 6.68
C ILE A 206 5.15 5.81 5.85
N LEU A 207 6.26 6.32 6.38
CA LEU A 207 7.54 6.33 5.67
C LEU A 207 7.97 4.93 5.18
N ARG A 208 7.74 3.91 6.00
CA ARG A 208 8.13 2.54 5.68
C ARG A 208 7.37 1.92 4.50
N PHE A 209 6.26 2.52 4.08
CA PHE A 209 5.46 2.05 2.94
C PHE A 209 5.85 2.77 1.64
N HIS A 210 6.60 3.87 1.70
CA HIS A 210 7.08 4.68 0.58
C HIS A 210 8.53 4.34 0.26
#